data_84d60338536f3e70df37b9118b88ba72
#
_entry.id   84d60338536f3e70df37b9118b88ba72
#
_cell.length_a   1.000
_cell.length_b   1.000
_cell.length_c   1.000
_cell.angle_alpha   90.00
_cell.angle_beta   90.00
_cell.angle_gamma   90.00
#
_symmetry.space_group_name_H-M   'P 1'
#
loop_
_entity.id
_entity.type
_entity.pdbx_description
1 polymer ?
#
loop_
_entity_poly.entity_id
_entity_poly.type
_entity_poly.pdbx_seq_one_letter_code
_entity_poly.pdbx_strand_id
1 'polypeptide(L)'
;MSITSEISIEGKKYKYFSLQNAQKEFGGDLKNLPFSIKVLLENLVRNENGVDVKKEHIKACFDFTNHKGKKEIEIAYKPMRVLMQDFTGVPAVVDLAAMRDGVKNLKGEIGKINPIADTHLVID
;
A
#
# COMPACT_ATOMS: atom_id res chain seq x y z
N MET A 1 5.97 -20.46 -4.88
CA MET A 1 7.11 -20.10 -4.01
C MET A 1 6.65 -19.02 -3.04
N SER A 2 7.15 -18.99 -1.79
CA SER A 2 6.78 -17.89 -0.89
C SER A 2 7.52 -16.62 -1.28
N ILE A 3 6.80 -15.52 -1.48
CA ILE A 3 7.38 -14.19 -1.75
C ILE A 3 8.01 -13.61 -0.47
N THR A 4 7.67 -14.15 0.70
CA THR A 4 8.23 -13.71 1.97
C THR A 4 9.60 -14.34 2.25
N SER A 5 10.45 -13.58 2.91
CA SER A 5 11.75 -14.01 3.45
C SER A 5 11.90 -13.57 4.90
N GLU A 6 12.89 -14.10 5.59
CA GLU A 6 13.21 -13.72 6.97
C GLU A 6 14.59 -13.06 7.03
N ILE A 7 14.69 -12.05 7.89
CA ILE A 7 15.96 -11.42 8.26
C ILE A 7 16.09 -11.46 9.78
N SER A 8 17.31 -11.72 10.27
CA SER A 8 17.61 -11.68 11.71
C SER A 8 18.36 -10.39 12.02
N ILE A 9 17.83 -9.59 12.95
CA ILE A 9 18.42 -8.34 13.42
C ILE A 9 18.49 -8.42 14.94
N GLU A 10 19.68 -8.31 15.51
CA GLU A 10 19.90 -8.39 16.96
C GLU A 10 19.24 -9.60 17.63
N GLY A 11 19.32 -10.76 16.97
CA GLY A 11 18.73 -12.01 17.45
C GLY A 11 17.21 -12.16 17.27
N LYS A 12 16.53 -11.14 16.77
CA LYS A 12 15.09 -11.18 16.45
C LYS A 12 14.88 -11.46 14.97
N LYS A 13 13.93 -12.35 14.66
CA LYS A 13 13.54 -12.67 13.27
C LYS A 13 12.40 -11.79 12.82
N TYR A 14 12.57 -11.21 11.63
CA TYR A 14 11.54 -10.40 10.97
C TYR A 14 11.22 -10.98 9.61
N LYS A 15 9.93 -11.07 9.30
CA LYS A 15 9.47 -11.43 7.95
C LYS A 15 9.34 -10.17 7.09
N TYR A 16 9.74 -10.26 5.84
CA TYR A 16 9.59 -9.19 4.87
C TYR A 16 9.19 -9.74 3.51
N PHE A 17 8.62 -8.90 2.66
CA PHE A 17 8.31 -9.21 1.28
C PHE A 17 9.55 -9.01 0.43
N SER A 18 10.06 -10.08 -0.16
CA SER A 18 11.31 -10.09 -0.91
C SER A 18 11.06 -9.75 -2.37
N LEU A 19 11.60 -8.62 -2.84
CA LEU A 19 11.54 -8.26 -4.25
C LEU A 19 12.31 -9.24 -5.14
N GLN A 20 13.37 -9.87 -4.63
CA GLN A 20 14.11 -10.91 -5.35
C GLN A 20 13.24 -12.15 -5.57
N ASN A 21 12.45 -12.54 -4.57
CA ASN A 21 11.51 -13.65 -4.73
C ASN A 21 10.35 -13.27 -5.65
N ALA A 22 9.85 -12.04 -5.56
CA ALA A 22 8.87 -11.51 -6.50
C ALA A 22 9.39 -11.52 -7.94
N GLN A 23 10.66 -11.13 -8.17
CA GLN A 23 11.29 -11.23 -9.49
C GLN A 23 11.31 -12.66 -10.02
N LYS A 24 11.62 -13.65 -9.17
CA LYS A 24 11.62 -15.06 -9.58
C LYS A 24 10.23 -15.56 -9.96
N GLU A 25 9.19 -15.05 -9.30
CA GLU A 25 7.80 -15.48 -9.53
C GLU A 25 7.15 -14.77 -10.73
N PHE A 26 7.36 -13.46 -10.84
CA PHE A 26 6.68 -12.62 -11.85
C PHE A 26 7.55 -12.31 -13.07
N GLY A 27 8.85 -12.58 -13.01
CA GLY A 27 9.82 -12.16 -14.01
C GLY A 27 10.27 -10.71 -13.81
N GLY A 28 10.95 -10.16 -14.82
CA GLY A 28 11.39 -8.77 -14.84
C GLY A 28 12.83 -8.56 -14.35
N ASP A 29 13.25 -7.31 -14.26
CA ASP A 29 14.61 -6.92 -13.88
C ASP A 29 14.59 -5.87 -12.76
N LEU A 30 14.95 -6.30 -11.55
CA LEU A 30 15.08 -5.39 -10.39
C LEU A 30 16.29 -4.47 -10.47
N LYS A 31 17.35 -4.88 -11.16
CA LYS A 31 18.62 -4.13 -11.15
C LYS A 31 18.44 -2.73 -11.69
N ASN A 32 17.71 -2.63 -12.80
CA ASN A 32 17.51 -1.38 -13.53
C ASN A 32 16.25 -0.60 -13.09
N LEU A 33 15.45 -1.13 -12.15
CA LEU A 33 14.30 -0.40 -11.61
C LEU A 33 14.77 0.76 -10.71
N PRO A 34 14.22 1.98 -10.88
CA PRO A 34 14.40 3.07 -9.93
C PRO A 34 13.94 2.69 -8.51
N PHE A 35 14.56 3.27 -7.48
CA PHE A 35 14.17 2.99 -6.09
C PHE A 35 12.71 3.33 -5.79
N SER A 36 12.19 4.42 -6.35
CA SER A 36 10.78 4.80 -6.23
C SER A 36 9.84 3.71 -6.75
N ILE A 37 10.17 3.11 -7.90
CA ILE A 37 9.38 2.01 -8.47
C ILE A 37 9.54 0.74 -7.63
N LYS A 38 10.71 0.49 -7.03
CA LYS A 38 10.89 -0.64 -6.10
C LYS A 38 10.01 -0.51 -4.86
N VAL A 39 9.82 0.71 -4.34
CA VAL A 39 8.91 0.97 -3.21
C VAL A 39 7.46 0.69 -3.60
N LEU A 40 7.02 1.15 -4.76
CA LEU A 40 5.68 0.85 -5.29
C LEU A 40 5.51 -0.66 -5.53
N LEU A 41 6.50 -1.31 -6.11
CA LEU A 41 6.49 -2.76 -6.35
C LEU A 41 6.37 -3.54 -5.04
N GLU A 42 7.10 -3.15 -3.99
CA GLU A 42 6.99 -3.80 -2.67
C GLU A 42 5.59 -3.61 -2.08
N ASN A 43 5.02 -2.42 -2.21
CA ASN A 43 3.65 -2.16 -1.77
C ASN A 43 2.64 -3.07 -2.48
N LEU A 44 2.76 -3.25 -3.79
CA LEU A 44 1.90 -4.15 -4.56
C LEU A 44 2.08 -5.62 -4.15
N VAL A 45 3.32 -6.07 -4.01
CA VAL A 45 3.64 -7.46 -3.60
C VAL A 45 3.09 -7.77 -2.21
N ARG A 46 3.18 -6.81 -1.29
CA ARG A 46 2.66 -6.92 0.08
C ARG A 46 1.14 -7.03 0.13
N ASN A 47 0.45 -6.31 -0.74
CA ASN A 47 -1.00 -6.14 -0.70
C ASN A 47 -1.73 -6.94 -1.80
N GLU A 48 -1.03 -7.77 -2.59
CA GLU A 48 -1.64 -8.59 -3.63
C GLU A 48 -2.71 -9.50 -3.03
N ASN A 49 -3.94 -9.37 -3.54
CA ASN A 49 -5.11 -10.10 -3.07
C ASN A 49 -6.02 -10.59 -4.22
N GLY A 50 -5.62 -10.35 -5.47
CA GLY A 50 -6.37 -10.73 -6.67
C GLY A 50 -7.64 -9.91 -6.94
N VAL A 51 -8.01 -8.99 -6.07
CA VAL A 51 -9.21 -8.15 -6.17
C VAL A 51 -8.81 -6.70 -6.45
N ASP A 52 -8.32 -5.99 -5.43
CA ASP A 52 -7.88 -4.60 -5.55
C ASP A 52 -6.47 -4.51 -6.13
N VAL A 53 -5.56 -5.31 -5.58
CA VAL A 53 -4.18 -5.40 -6.03
C VAL A 53 -3.99 -6.73 -6.76
N LYS A 54 -3.78 -6.63 -8.06
CA LYS A 54 -3.68 -7.78 -8.97
C LYS A 54 -2.25 -8.02 -9.40
N LYS A 55 -1.97 -9.24 -9.86
CA LYS A 55 -0.67 -9.64 -10.40
C LYS A 55 -0.23 -8.80 -11.60
N GLU A 56 -1.19 -8.29 -12.36
CA GLU A 56 -0.93 -7.40 -13.51
C GLU A 56 -0.28 -6.08 -13.07
N HIS A 57 -0.65 -5.54 -11.90
CA HIS A 57 -0.04 -4.33 -11.34
C HIS A 57 1.44 -4.57 -10.98
N ILE A 58 1.75 -5.75 -10.45
CA ILE A 58 3.14 -6.16 -10.13
C ILE A 58 3.97 -6.27 -11.42
N LYS A 59 3.43 -6.95 -12.43
CA LYS A 59 4.09 -7.07 -13.74
C LYS A 59 4.29 -5.71 -14.41
N ALA A 60 3.32 -4.80 -14.30
CA ALA A 60 3.43 -3.45 -14.83
C ALA A 60 4.62 -2.68 -14.23
N CYS A 61 4.87 -2.82 -12.92
CA CYS A 61 6.05 -2.23 -12.29
C CYS A 61 7.36 -2.84 -12.79
N PHE A 62 7.43 -4.16 -13.01
CA PHE A 62 8.61 -4.79 -13.59
C PHE A 62 8.86 -4.35 -15.04
N ASP A 63 7.80 -4.10 -15.81
CA ASP A 63 7.88 -3.65 -17.19
C ASP A 63 8.22 -2.16 -17.35
N PHE A 64 8.26 -1.39 -16.25
CA PHE A 64 8.50 0.04 -16.28
C PHE A 64 9.76 0.43 -17.07
N THR A 65 10.86 -0.30 -16.88
CA THR A 65 12.13 -0.05 -17.58
C THR A 65 12.07 -0.36 -19.07
N ASN A 66 11.29 -1.38 -19.47
CA ASN A 66 11.14 -1.78 -20.88
C ASN A 66 10.46 -0.66 -21.69
N HIS A 67 9.53 0.05 -21.06
CA HIS A 67 8.79 1.14 -21.70
C HIS A 67 9.38 2.53 -21.39
N LYS A 68 10.45 2.61 -20.60
CA LYS A 68 11.10 3.87 -20.17
C LYS A 68 10.09 4.87 -19.58
N GLY A 69 9.10 4.40 -18.86
CA GLY A 69 8.03 5.21 -18.28
C GLY A 69 7.02 5.81 -19.29
N LYS A 70 7.09 5.44 -20.57
CA LYS A 70 6.20 6.00 -21.61
C LYS A 70 4.82 5.34 -21.68
N LYS A 71 4.65 4.18 -21.05
CA LYS A 71 3.37 3.49 -21.01
C LYS A 71 2.64 3.90 -19.73
N GLU A 72 1.48 4.51 -19.86
CA GLU A 72 0.59 4.82 -18.75
C GLU A 72 -0.12 3.53 -18.32
N ILE A 73 0.08 3.13 -17.09
CA ILE A 73 -0.57 1.96 -16.48
C ILE A 73 -1.02 2.36 -15.09
N GLU A 74 -2.30 2.23 -14.83
CA GLU A 74 -2.83 2.39 -13.49
C GLU A 74 -2.43 1.21 -12.61
N ILE A 75 -1.94 1.52 -11.41
CA ILE A 75 -1.63 0.53 -10.39
C ILE A 75 -2.36 0.89 -9.10
N ALA A 76 -2.77 -0.12 -8.34
CA ALA A 76 -3.31 0.11 -7.01
C ALA A 76 -2.18 0.53 -6.05
N TYR A 77 -2.53 1.34 -5.06
CA TYR A 77 -1.61 1.73 -3.98
C TYR A 77 -2.34 1.71 -2.65
N LYS A 78 -1.76 1.02 -1.66
CA LYS A 78 -2.29 0.99 -0.29
C LYS A 78 -1.28 1.64 0.65
N PRO A 79 -1.49 2.89 1.07
CA PRO A 79 -0.59 3.55 2.01
C PRO A 79 -0.61 2.84 3.37
N MET A 80 0.55 2.76 4.01
CA MET A 80 0.68 2.23 5.38
C MET A 80 0.25 3.27 6.41
N ARG A 81 0.34 4.55 6.06
CA ARG A 81 0.02 5.68 6.92
C ARG A 81 -0.41 6.87 6.09
N VAL A 82 -1.40 7.59 6.60
CA VAL A 82 -1.86 8.87 6.05
C VAL A 82 -1.53 9.96 7.05
N LEU A 83 -0.83 11.00 6.61
CA LEU A 83 -0.65 12.23 7.38
C LEU A 83 -1.61 13.28 6.85
N MET A 84 -2.40 13.84 7.74
CA MET A 84 -3.31 14.93 7.45
C MET A 84 -2.79 16.20 8.12
N GLN A 85 -2.79 17.28 7.39
CA GLN A 85 -2.51 18.62 7.90
C GLN A 85 -3.70 19.11 8.72
N ASP A 86 -3.46 19.97 9.70
CA ASP A 86 -4.48 20.53 10.58
C ASP A 86 -5.58 21.32 9.85
N PHE A 87 -5.22 22.05 8.80
CA PHE A 87 -6.18 22.83 8.01
C PHE A 87 -7.04 21.93 7.09
N THR A 88 -6.41 21.14 6.22
CA THR A 88 -7.12 20.30 5.24
C THR A 88 -7.58 18.95 5.82
N GLY A 89 -7.01 18.52 6.93
CA GLY A 89 -7.37 17.27 7.62
C GLY A 89 -8.64 17.39 8.47
N VAL A 90 -8.97 18.58 8.98
CA VAL A 90 -10.16 18.79 9.82
C VAL A 90 -11.46 18.41 9.11
N PRO A 91 -11.73 18.77 7.85
CA PRO A 91 -12.92 18.29 7.13
C PRO A 91 -13.04 16.77 7.10
N ALA A 92 -11.94 16.04 6.87
CA ALA A 92 -11.96 14.58 6.87
C ALA A 92 -12.34 14.00 8.24
N VAL A 93 -11.87 14.60 9.34
CA VAL A 93 -12.25 14.20 10.71
C VAL A 93 -13.72 14.49 10.95
N VAL A 94 -14.25 15.63 10.50
CA VAL A 94 -15.67 15.97 10.60
C VAL A 94 -16.53 14.98 9.83
N ASP A 95 -16.13 14.62 8.61
CA ASP A 95 -16.84 13.62 7.80
C ASP A 95 -16.89 12.26 8.48
N LEU A 96 -15.79 11.79 9.06
CA LEU A 96 -15.75 10.55 9.83
C LEU A 96 -16.68 10.62 11.06
N ALA A 97 -16.73 11.75 11.75
CA ALA A 97 -17.65 11.95 12.87
C ALA A 97 -19.11 11.87 12.41
N ALA A 98 -19.45 12.59 11.33
CA ALA A 98 -20.79 12.56 10.74
C ALA A 98 -21.20 11.16 10.28
N MET A 99 -20.28 10.40 9.68
CA MET A 99 -20.51 9.01 9.29
C MET A 99 -20.81 8.13 10.52
N ARG A 100 -20.12 8.31 11.63
CA ARG A 100 -20.38 7.60 12.89
C ARG A 100 -21.77 7.91 13.43
N ASP A 101 -22.18 9.17 13.41
CA ASP A 101 -23.53 9.57 13.83
C ASP A 101 -24.60 8.95 12.90
N GLY A 102 -24.37 8.95 11.60
CA GLY A 102 -25.25 8.29 10.63
C GLY A 102 -25.41 6.80 10.92
N VAL A 103 -24.31 6.08 11.12
CA VAL A 103 -24.33 4.64 11.47
C VAL A 103 -25.03 4.38 12.80
N LYS A 104 -24.83 5.25 13.82
CA LYS A 104 -25.54 5.18 15.10
C LYS A 104 -27.06 5.29 14.92
N ASN A 105 -27.51 6.24 14.11
CA ASN A 105 -28.92 6.43 13.84
C ASN A 105 -29.54 5.22 13.12
N LEU A 106 -28.75 4.54 12.30
CA LEU A 106 -29.12 3.29 11.63
C LEU A 106 -28.95 2.04 12.54
N LYS A 107 -28.61 2.21 13.81
CA LYS A 107 -28.35 1.14 14.79
C LYS A 107 -27.24 0.18 14.36
N GLY A 108 -26.27 0.66 13.59
CA GLY A 108 -25.09 -0.08 13.14
C GLY A 108 -23.92 0.00 14.12
N GLU A 109 -22.83 -0.68 13.77
CA GLU A 109 -21.60 -0.73 14.57
C GLU A 109 -20.70 0.47 14.26
N ILE A 110 -20.67 1.47 15.14
CA ILE A 110 -19.90 2.71 14.99
C ILE A 110 -18.39 2.42 14.88
N GLY A 111 -17.90 1.41 15.59
CA GLY A 111 -16.49 1.04 15.61
C GLY A 111 -15.93 0.59 14.25
N LYS A 112 -16.79 0.27 13.28
CA LYS A 112 -16.37 -0.03 11.89
C LYS A 112 -16.05 1.20 11.06
N ILE A 113 -16.44 2.38 11.52
CA ILE A 113 -16.17 3.64 10.81
C ILE A 113 -14.81 4.18 11.23
N ASN A 114 -13.78 3.69 10.59
CA ASN A 114 -12.40 4.12 10.74
C ASN A 114 -11.69 4.08 9.38
N PRO A 115 -10.65 4.90 9.16
CA PRO A 115 -9.76 4.74 8.02
C PRO A 115 -9.14 3.35 8.02
N ILE A 116 -8.93 2.78 6.82
CA ILE A 116 -8.27 1.48 6.67
C ILE A 116 -6.77 1.58 6.98
N ALA A 117 -6.14 2.70 6.60
CA ALA A 117 -4.76 3.00 6.94
C ALA A 117 -4.69 3.85 8.22
N ASP A 118 -3.63 3.67 9.01
CA ASP A 118 -3.36 4.52 10.15
C ASP A 118 -3.29 5.98 9.71
N THR A 119 -4.13 6.82 10.30
CA THR A 119 -4.30 8.22 9.90
C THR A 119 -3.98 9.13 11.07
N HIS A 120 -3.06 10.06 10.86
CA HIS A 120 -2.60 11.01 11.86
C HIS A 120 -2.92 12.44 11.44
N LEU A 121 -3.65 13.17 12.27
CA LEU A 121 -3.80 14.62 12.14
C LEU A 121 -2.62 15.28 12.86
N VAL A 122 -1.82 16.02 12.12
CA VAL A 122 -0.64 16.75 12.65
C VAL A 122 -1.01 18.21 12.77
N ILE A 123 -0.92 18.71 13.99
CA ILE A 123 -1.21 20.11 14.34
C ILE A 123 0.10 20.76 14.75
N ASP A 124 0.47 21.86 14.09
CA ASP A 124 1.67 22.66 14.34
C ASP A 124 1.38 23.96 15.11
#